data_479f6697d77d14b45c5034603233fe92
#
_entry.id   479f6697d77d14b45c5034603233fe92
#
_cell.length_a   1.000
_cell.length_b   1.000
_cell.length_c   1.000
_cell.angle_alpha   90.00
_cell.angle_beta   90.00
_cell.angle_gamma   90.00
#
_symmetry.space_group_name_H-M   'P 1'
#
loop_
_entity.id
_entity.type
_entity.pdbx_description
1 polymer ?
#
loop_
_entity_poly.entity_id
_entity_poly.type
_entity_poly.pdbx_seq_one_letter_code
_entity_poly.pdbx_strand_id
1 'polypeptide(L)'
;MILLPFYLFTFLLLFFSACTETVTDARQEAAQPRIYPDYVGVTVPVNIAPLCFNMADETALRIDAVITDSHGGSLHVQGEESADFDIDEWHQLLAQNRGDSLSIVVSAKYEDGWHTYRPFPIYVSPDSIDYGLCYRLIEPGYEVWSKMGIYERDLSSFEERPLIENTQFEGCVNCHSFNRADPKDMSLHIRGPHGATLLRRDYGPVTAYNTRTDQTLGLCVYPYWHPSGRYIAYSTNITNQLFHSAGRNRVEVFDTASDLQVYDVERNELLLSPLLKQDSVYETYPVFSADGCSLYFCAAVKSGEWRVESGELNTFHYNLCRIDFDPATGTFGEKIETVVDAVSQQKSVSFPRPSYDGRFLCYTLSDYGQFSIWHHEADLWLLDLRSEKGEAKSENLDARPMEGANSDDTESFHNWSTNSRWLVFSSRRDDGLFTRPYFCHVDQEGNVTKAFMLPQRNPRHFYRARFMSFNVPDFITAPTRFDSRQASKAINDAYRKNFGLREETTP
;
A
#
# COMPACT_ATOMS: atom_id res chain seq x y z
N MET A 1 6.03 -70.75 24.70
CA MET A 1 6.17 -70.61 23.26
C MET A 1 4.88 -69.97 22.78
N ILE A 2 4.88 -68.59 22.71
CA ILE A 2 3.71 -67.76 22.34
C ILE A 2 4.05 -67.15 21.02
N LEU A 3 3.31 -67.54 19.98
CA LEU A 3 3.38 -66.96 18.63
C LEU A 3 2.63 -65.63 18.59
N LEU A 4 3.33 -64.54 18.30
CA LEU A 4 2.75 -63.25 17.97
C LEU A 4 2.42 -63.23 16.46
N PRO A 5 1.24 -62.77 16.03
CA PRO A 5 0.98 -62.57 14.62
C PRO A 5 1.53 -61.19 14.14
N PHE A 6 2.32 -61.24 13.10
CA PHE A 6 2.79 -60.10 12.35
C PHE A 6 1.61 -59.52 11.54
N TYR A 7 1.13 -58.32 11.89
CA TYR A 7 0.24 -57.55 11.03
C TYR A 7 1.06 -56.78 10.00
N LEU A 8 0.98 -57.25 8.77
CA LEU A 8 1.52 -56.53 7.60
C LEU A 8 0.57 -55.36 7.28
N PHE A 9 0.94 -54.16 7.65
CA PHE A 9 0.23 -52.95 7.28
C PHE A 9 0.65 -52.57 5.85
N THR A 10 -0.14 -52.97 4.87
CA THR A 10 0.00 -52.51 3.48
C THR A 10 -0.52 -51.07 3.41
N PHE A 11 0.40 -50.12 3.33
CA PHE A 11 0.10 -48.72 3.03
C PHE A 11 -0.30 -48.62 1.56
N LEU A 12 -1.60 -48.54 1.28
CA LEU A 12 -2.14 -48.25 -0.04
C LEU A 12 -1.93 -46.75 -0.31
N LEU A 13 -0.84 -46.41 -0.99
CA LEU A 13 -0.64 -45.07 -1.55
C LEU A 13 -1.68 -44.89 -2.66
N LEU A 14 -2.82 -44.27 -2.31
CA LEU A 14 -3.76 -43.71 -3.29
C LEU A 14 -3.08 -42.53 -3.95
N PHE A 15 -2.46 -42.75 -5.09
CA PHE A 15 -2.16 -41.67 -6.03
C PHE A 15 -3.52 -41.14 -6.52
N PHE A 16 -3.94 -40.00 -5.96
CA PHE A 16 -4.93 -39.17 -6.62
C PHE A 16 -4.25 -38.56 -7.86
N SER A 17 -4.27 -39.31 -8.97
CA SER A 17 -4.07 -38.70 -10.27
C SER A 17 -5.26 -37.73 -10.45
N ALA A 18 -5.02 -36.45 -10.36
CA ALA A 18 -5.98 -35.46 -10.84
C ALA A 18 -6.25 -35.82 -12.30
N CYS A 19 -7.44 -36.32 -12.61
CA CYS A 19 -7.84 -36.60 -13.99
C CYS A 19 -7.94 -35.27 -14.71
N THR A 20 -6.90 -34.95 -15.48
CA THR A 20 -6.95 -33.83 -16.44
C THR A 20 -7.92 -34.25 -17.54
N GLU A 21 -8.95 -33.48 -17.73
CA GLU A 21 -9.91 -33.68 -18.80
C GLU A 21 -9.40 -32.98 -20.07
N THR A 22 -9.31 -33.73 -21.16
CA THR A 22 -8.86 -33.13 -22.43
C THR A 22 -9.90 -32.14 -22.98
N VAL A 23 -9.46 -30.95 -23.33
CA VAL A 23 -10.31 -29.96 -24.04
C VAL A 23 -10.57 -30.50 -25.45
N THR A 24 -11.80 -30.94 -25.71
CA THR A 24 -12.24 -31.49 -27.00
C THR A 24 -13.45 -30.74 -27.53
N ASP A 25 -13.55 -30.57 -28.83
CA ASP A 25 -14.68 -29.97 -29.53
C ASP A 25 -15.08 -28.57 -28.99
N ALA A 26 -14.07 -27.82 -28.52
CA ALA A 26 -14.29 -26.52 -27.90
C ALA A 26 -14.85 -25.48 -28.90
N ARG A 27 -15.92 -24.82 -28.50
CA ARG A 27 -16.44 -23.65 -29.21
C ARG A 27 -15.42 -22.53 -29.15
N GLN A 28 -15.07 -21.95 -30.28
CA GLN A 28 -14.13 -20.84 -30.36
C GLN A 28 -14.88 -19.52 -30.12
N GLU A 29 -14.48 -18.81 -29.03
CA GLU A 29 -15.06 -17.52 -28.69
C GLU A 29 -14.29 -16.36 -29.37
N ALA A 30 -15.03 -15.37 -29.86
CA ALA A 30 -14.44 -14.19 -30.48
C ALA A 30 -13.86 -13.18 -29.49
N ALA A 31 -14.23 -13.29 -28.22
CA ALA A 31 -13.79 -12.41 -27.13
C ALA A 31 -12.61 -13.01 -26.36
N GLN A 32 -11.88 -12.15 -25.64
CA GLN A 32 -10.96 -12.57 -24.57
C GLN A 32 -11.75 -13.06 -23.36
N PRO A 33 -11.17 -13.94 -22.52
CA PRO A 33 -11.86 -14.43 -21.34
C PRO A 33 -12.07 -13.30 -20.33
N ARG A 34 -13.20 -13.31 -19.65
CA ARG A 34 -13.41 -12.50 -18.45
C ARG A 34 -12.93 -13.31 -17.26
N ILE A 35 -11.79 -12.94 -16.70
CA ILE A 35 -11.15 -13.59 -15.55
C ILE A 35 -11.18 -12.68 -14.32
N TYR A 36 -11.05 -13.28 -13.14
CA TYR A 36 -10.95 -12.60 -11.85
C TYR A 36 -9.75 -13.11 -11.06
N PRO A 37 -8.83 -12.23 -10.65
CA PRO A 37 -8.74 -10.81 -11.00
C PRO A 37 -8.51 -10.57 -12.51
N ASP A 38 -8.76 -9.35 -12.98
CA ASP A 38 -8.52 -8.99 -14.38
C ASP A 38 -7.01 -8.78 -14.65
N TYR A 39 -6.36 -9.86 -15.07
CA TYR A 39 -4.95 -9.88 -15.46
C TYR A 39 -4.72 -9.76 -16.97
N VAL A 40 -5.75 -9.49 -17.75
CA VAL A 40 -5.61 -9.34 -19.21
C VAL A 40 -4.76 -8.12 -19.56
N GLY A 41 -3.63 -8.31 -20.22
CA GLY A 41 -2.78 -7.22 -20.71
C GLY A 41 -1.98 -6.48 -19.62
N VAL A 42 -1.77 -7.08 -18.46
CA VAL A 42 -0.99 -6.46 -17.37
C VAL A 42 0.51 -6.63 -17.58
N THR A 43 1.29 -5.74 -16.98
CA THR A 43 2.75 -5.85 -16.87
C THR A 43 3.11 -6.32 -15.47
N VAL A 44 3.94 -7.34 -15.35
CA VAL A 44 4.33 -7.96 -14.08
C VAL A 44 5.85 -7.97 -13.88
N PRO A 45 6.35 -7.92 -12.63
CA PRO A 45 7.77 -8.11 -12.35
C PRO A 45 8.15 -9.60 -12.44
N VAL A 46 9.42 -9.87 -12.74
CA VAL A 46 9.93 -11.25 -12.88
C VAL A 46 9.85 -12.11 -11.63
N ASN A 47 9.69 -11.50 -10.48
CA ASN A 47 9.74 -12.17 -9.16
C ASN A 47 8.41 -12.09 -8.39
N ILE A 48 7.30 -11.89 -9.09
CA ILE A 48 5.95 -11.91 -8.48
C ILE A 48 5.41 -13.34 -8.36
N ALA A 49 4.56 -13.59 -7.38
CA ALA A 49 3.79 -14.82 -7.26
C ALA A 49 2.92 -15.09 -8.51
N PRO A 50 2.55 -16.35 -8.79
CA PRO A 50 1.71 -16.69 -9.93
C PRO A 50 0.41 -15.91 -9.98
N LEU A 51 0.05 -15.43 -11.17
CA LEU A 51 -1.22 -14.78 -11.44
C LEU A 51 -2.34 -15.82 -11.56
N CYS A 52 -2.67 -16.48 -10.46
CA CYS A 52 -3.79 -17.42 -10.40
C CYS A 52 -5.11 -16.67 -10.59
N PHE A 53 -6.07 -17.26 -11.29
CA PHE A 53 -7.35 -16.61 -11.59
C PHE A 53 -8.51 -17.58 -11.64
N ASN A 54 -9.73 -17.06 -11.48
CA ASN A 54 -10.99 -17.74 -11.71
C ASN A 54 -11.63 -17.21 -13.01
N MET A 55 -12.58 -17.92 -13.62
CA MET A 55 -13.46 -17.27 -14.57
C MET A 55 -14.35 -16.27 -13.82
N ALA A 56 -14.57 -15.08 -14.39
CA ALA A 56 -15.48 -14.10 -13.79
C ALA A 56 -16.93 -14.62 -13.75
N ASP A 57 -17.28 -15.44 -14.70
CA ASP A 57 -18.54 -16.19 -14.74
C ASP A 57 -18.44 -17.41 -13.80
N GLU A 58 -19.30 -17.44 -12.78
CA GLU A 58 -19.32 -18.50 -11.76
C GLU A 58 -20.01 -19.79 -12.24
N THR A 59 -20.55 -19.82 -13.45
CA THR A 59 -21.15 -21.01 -14.05
C THR A 59 -20.12 -21.93 -14.70
N ALA A 60 -18.86 -21.48 -14.81
CA ALA A 60 -17.77 -22.32 -15.29
C ALA A 60 -17.50 -23.48 -14.32
N LEU A 61 -17.55 -24.69 -14.84
CA LEU A 61 -17.37 -25.94 -14.09
C LEU A 61 -15.89 -26.33 -13.98
N ARG A 62 -15.07 -25.89 -14.95
CA ARG A 62 -13.63 -26.15 -15.01
C ARG A 62 -12.91 -25.11 -15.84
N ILE A 63 -11.68 -24.85 -15.52
CA ILE A 63 -10.79 -23.93 -16.23
C ILE A 63 -9.58 -24.71 -16.71
N ASP A 64 -9.18 -24.50 -17.95
CA ASP A 64 -7.94 -24.96 -18.54
C ASP A 64 -7.18 -23.74 -19.06
N ALA A 65 -5.94 -23.54 -18.59
CA ALA A 65 -5.13 -22.40 -18.95
C ALA A 65 -3.74 -22.85 -19.44
N VAL A 66 -3.37 -22.41 -20.62
CA VAL A 66 -2.08 -22.67 -21.25
C VAL A 66 -1.35 -21.34 -21.46
N ILE A 67 -0.19 -21.19 -20.84
CA ILE A 67 0.73 -20.07 -21.07
C ILE A 67 1.82 -20.53 -22.01
N THR A 68 2.15 -19.71 -23.00
CA THR A 68 3.25 -19.96 -23.94
C THR A 68 4.12 -18.71 -24.08
N ASP A 69 5.39 -18.90 -24.36
CA ASP A 69 6.33 -17.85 -24.69
C ASP A 69 6.79 -17.93 -26.15
N SER A 70 7.60 -16.95 -26.57
CA SER A 70 8.19 -16.89 -27.92
C SER A 70 9.35 -17.87 -28.12
N HIS A 71 9.84 -18.55 -27.06
CA HIS A 71 11.02 -19.42 -27.06
C HIS A 71 10.67 -20.91 -27.00
N GLY A 72 9.36 -21.25 -26.93
CA GLY A 72 8.86 -22.62 -26.89
C GLY A 72 8.66 -23.14 -25.45
N GLY A 73 8.78 -22.27 -24.45
CA GLY A 73 8.35 -22.56 -23.08
C GLY A 73 6.83 -22.58 -22.96
N SER A 74 6.31 -23.43 -22.08
CA SER A 74 4.88 -23.49 -21.80
C SER A 74 4.61 -23.92 -20.36
N LEU A 75 3.51 -23.43 -19.83
CA LEU A 75 2.97 -23.80 -18.52
C LEU A 75 1.48 -24.10 -18.68
N HIS A 76 1.03 -25.28 -18.21
CA HIS A 76 -0.35 -25.70 -18.36
C HIS A 76 -0.94 -26.04 -16.98
N VAL A 77 -2.12 -25.53 -16.72
CA VAL A 77 -2.89 -25.84 -15.52
C VAL A 77 -4.35 -26.07 -15.83
N GLN A 78 -4.96 -27.01 -15.12
CA GLN A 78 -6.39 -27.24 -15.15
C GLN A 78 -6.93 -27.29 -13.71
N GLY A 79 -8.04 -26.61 -13.45
CA GLY A 79 -8.69 -26.56 -12.14
C GLY A 79 -10.20 -26.54 -12.24
N GLU A 80 -10.89 -26.85 -11.14
CA GLU A 80 -12.36 -26.77 -11.07
C GLU A 80 -12.83 -25.34 -10.86
N GLU A 81 -12.19 -24.59 -9.96
CA GLU A 81 -12.58 -23.23 -9.62
C GLU A 81 -11.58 -22.19 -10.12
N SER A 82 -10.28 -22.51 -10.09
CA SER A 82 -9.20 -21.58 -10.42
C SER A 82 -8.10 -22.23 -11.27
N ALA A 83 -7.42 -21.40 -12.05
CA ALA A 83 -6.16 -21.73 -12.69
C ALA A 83 -5.02 -21.38 -11.71
N ASP A 84 -4.55 -22.38 -10.94
CA ASP A 84 -3.50 -22.20 -9.92
C ASP A 84 -2.18 -22.72 -10.43
N PHE A 85 -1.27 -21.82 -10.85
CA PHE A 85 0.03 -22.18 -11.37
C PHE A 85 1.03 -22.55 -10.26
N ASP A 86 1.94 -23.48 -10.57
CA ASP A 86 3.07 -23.79 -9.70
C ASP A 86 4.03 -22.62 -9.60
N ILE A 87 4.55 -22.36 -8.38
CA ILE A 87 5.38 -21.17 -8.11
C ILE A 87 6.74 -21.29 -8.82
N ASP A 88 7.38 -22.46 -8.77
CA ASP A 88 8.74 -22.65 -9.31
C ASP A 88 8.70 -22.62 -10.84
N GLU A 89 7.73 -23.28 -11.46
CA GLU A 89 7.53 -23.27 -12.91
C GLU A 89 7.18 -21.87 -13.40
N TRP A 90 6.33 -21.14 -12.66
CA TRP A 90 5.99 -19.75 -12.96
C TRP A 90 7.22 -18.83 -12.92
N HIS A 91 8.02 -18.90 -11.86
CA HIS A 91 9.24 -18.09 -11.75
C HIS A 91 10.26 -18.42 -12.83
N GLN A 92 10.40 -19.70 -13.18
CA GLN A 92 11.26 -20.11 -14.28
C GLN A 92 10.81 -19.50 -15.61
N LEU A 93 9.51 -19.52 -15.88
CA LEU A 93 8.94 -18.95 -17.10
C LEU A 93 9.13 -17.42 -17.13
N LEU A 94 8.86 -16.70 -16.04
CA LEU A 94 9.08 -15.25 -15.98
C LEU A 94 10.55 -14.89 -16.17
N ALA A 95 11.47 -15.62 -15.53
CA ALA A 95 12.91 -15.34 -15.63
C ALA A 95 13.43 -15.48 -17.06
N GLN A 96 12.90 -16.43 -17.84
CA GLN A 96 13.27 -16.67 -19.24
C GLN A 96 12.69 -15.60 -20.19
N ASN A 97 11.62 -14.89 -19.76
CA ASN A 97 10.88 -13.94 -20.59
C ASN A 97 11.00 -12.49 -20.11
N ARG A 98 12.06 -12.15 -19.38
CA ARG A 98 12.33 -10.80 -18.90
C ARG A 98 12.39 -9.80 -20.06
N GLY A 99 11.52 -8.79 -20.06
CA GLY A 99 11.40 -7.77 -21.12
C GLY A 99 10.62 -8.24 -22.36
N ASP A 100 9.97 -9.41 -22.28
CA ASP A 100 9.14 -9.99 -23.34
C ASP A 100 7.70 -10.17 -22.85
N SER A 101 6.90 -10.89 -23.59
CA SER A 101 5.49 -11.17 -23.31
C SER A 101 5.19 -12.67 -23.33
N LEU A 102 4.20 -13.04 -22.53
CA LEU A 102 3.61 -14.37 -22.49
C LEU A 102 2.23 -14.31 -23.13
N SER A 103 1.83 -15.36 -23.83
CA SER A 103 0.49 -15.52 -24.38
C SER A 103 -0.30 -16.55 -23.57
N ILE A 104 -1.48 -16.19 -23.09
CA ILE A 104 -2.33 -17.07 -22.31
C ILE A 104 -3.60 -17.42 -23.11
N VAL A 105 -3.82 -18.70 -23.29
CA VAL A 105 -5.06 -19.28 -23.84
C VAL A 105 -5.86 -19.87 -22.68
N VAL A 106 -7.12 -19.48 -22.55
CA VAL A 106 -8.04 -20.00 -21.54
C VAL A 106 -9.17 -20.75 -22.23
N SER A 107 -9.45 -21.95 -21.74
CA SER A 107 -10.67 -22.68 -22.07
C SER A 107 -11.47 -22.90 -20.78
N ALA A 108 -12.77 -22.67 -20.82
CA ALA A 108 -13.65 -22.92 -19.70
C ALA A 108 -14.72 -23.95 -20.09
N LYS A 109 -15.03 -24.88 -19.21
CA LYS A 109 -16.08 -25.87 -19.38
C LYS A 109 -17.37 -25.37 -18.75
N TYR A 110 -18.44 -25.41 -19.53
CA TYR A 110 -19.80 -25.10 -19.10
C TYR A 110 -20.71 -26.34 -19.28
N GLU A 111 -21.96 -26.22 -18.94
CA GLU A 111 -22.94 -27.32 -19.17
C GLU A 111 -23.06 -27.74 -20.63
N ASP A 112 -22.89 -26.80 -21.57
CA ASP A 112 -22.96 -27.03 -23.03
C ASP A 112 -21.62 -27.46 -23.66
N GLY A 113 -20.54 -27.55 -22.88
CA GLY A 113 -19.25 -28.02 -23.36
C GLY A 113 -18.08 -27.04 -23.09
N TRP A 114 -16.96 -27.27 -23.80
CA TRP A 114 -15.77 -26.43 -23.70
C TRP A 114 -15.88 -25.18 -24.59
N HIS A 115 -15.47 -24.02 -24.04
CA HIS A 115 -15.35 -22.76 -24.74
C HIS A 115 -13.91 -22.30 -24.66
N THR A 116 -13.22 -22.11 -25.80
CA THR A 116 -11.87 -21.59 -25.87
C THR A 116 -11.90 -20.13 -26.30
N TYR A 117 -11.30 -19.27 -25.50
CA TYR A 117 -11.29 -17.82 -25.68
C TYR A 117 -10.09 -17.36 -26.51
N ARG A 118 -10.18 -16.15 -27.08
CA ARG A 118 -9.02 -15.53 -27.71
C ARG A 118 -7.89 -15.34 -26.71
N PRO A 119 -6.63 -15.60 -27.11
CA PRO A 119 -5.47 -15.41 -26.25
C PRO A 119 -5.31 -13.94 -25.82
N PHE A 120 -4.70 -13.74 -24.67
CA PHE A 120 -4.31 -12.41 -24.19
C PHE A 120 -2.85 -12.41 -23.74
N PRO A 121 -2.16 -11.24 -23.83
CA PRO A 121 -0.79 -11.12 -23.38
C PRO A 121 -0.68 -10.81 -21.89
N ILE A 122 0.42 -11.23 -21.27
CA ILE A 122 1.00 -10.66 -20.06
C ILE A 122 2.42 -10.20 -20.41
N TYR A 123 2.80 -9.00 -20.00
CA TYR A 123 4.12 -8.44 -20.25
C TYR A 123 5.02 -8.63 -19.02
N VAL A 124 6.24 -9.09 -19.21
CA VAL A 124 7.21 -9.31 -18.14
C VAL A 124 8.20 -8.16 -18.13
N SER A 125 8.11 -7.31 -17.11
CA SER A 125 9.03 -6.17 -16.97
C SER A 125 10.48 -6.62 -16.79
N PRO A 126 11.45 -5.88 -17.31
CA PRO A 126 12.85 -6.08 -16.93
C PRO A 126 13.14 -5.71 -15.48
N ASP A 127 12.27 -4.94 -14.85
CA ASP A 127 12.41 -4.46 -13.47
C ASP A 127 11.81 -5.46 -12.47
N SER A 128 12.62 -5.90 -11.51
CA SER A 128 12.13 -6.68 -10.37
C SER A 128 11.38 -5.81 -9.38
N ILE A 129 10.56 -6.43 -8.53
CA ILE A 129 9.91 -5.77 -7.39
C ILE A 129 10.63 -6.15 -6.09
N ASP A 130 10.44 -5.35 -5.02
CA ASP A 130 10.99 -5.64 -3.70
C ASP A 130 10.49 -6.98 -3.15
N TYR A 131 11.16 -7.47 -2.09
CA TYR A 131 10.84 -8.76 -1.46
C TYR A 131 9.37 -8.90 -1.08
N GLY A 132 8.80 -7.88 -0.46
CA GLY A 132 7.48 -8.03 0.11
C GLY A 132 6.76 -6.74 0.42
N LEU A 133 5.59 -6.89 1.03
CA LEU A 133 4.79 -5.81 1.58
C LEU A 133 4.56 -6.00 3.07
N CYS A 134 4.44 -4.88 3.78
CA CYS A 134 3.70 -4.77 5.02
C CYS A 134 2.43 -3.97 4.79
N TYR A 135 1.32 -4.38 5.38
CA TYR A 135 0.05 -3.67 5.32
C TYR A 135 -0.76 -3.90 6.57
N ARG A 136 -1.68 -2.99 6.83
CA ARG A 136 -2.67 -3.16 7.88
C ARG A 136 -3.89 -3.89 7.33
N LEU A 137 -4.30 -4.98 8.00
CA LEU A 137 -5.63 -5.55 7.83
C LEU A 137 -6.58 -5.00 8.89
N ILE A 138 -7.72 -4.50 8.43
CA ILE A 138 -8.77 -3.91 9.28
C ILE A 138 -10.14 -4.17 8.66
N GLU A 139 -11.16 -4.36 9.50
CA GLU A 139 -12.56 -4.41 9.06
C GLU A 139 -12.92 -3.11 8.31
N PRO A 140 -13.73 -3.16 7.24
CA PRO A 140 -14.14 -1.97 6.52
C PRO A 140 -15.10 -1.15 7.35
N GLY A 141 -14.99 0.17 7.25
CA GLY A 141 -15.88 1.09 7.92
C GLY A 141 -15.26 1.67 9.16
N TYR A 142 -15.98 1.66 10.24
CA TYR A 142 -15.79 2.49 11.40
C TYR A 142 -14.93 1.84 12.50
N GLU A 143 -14.58 2.61 13.53
CA GLU A 143 -13.69 2.24 14.64
C GLU A 143 -14.04 0.97 15.44
N VAL A 144 -15.20 0.38 15.21
CA VAL A 144 -15.57 -0.90 15.84
C VAL A 144 -14.85 -2.02 15.13
N TRP A 145 -13.67 -2.35 15.62
CA TRP A 145 -12.84 -3.44 15.12
C TRP A 145 -12.69 -4.51 16.21
N SER A 146 -12.92 -5.76 15.85
CA SER A 146 -12.68 -6.91 16.73
C SER A 146 -11.26 -7.43 16.55
N LYS A 147 -10.78 -7.47 15.32
CA LYS A 147 -9.43 -7.93 14.97
C LYS A 147 -8.82 -7.03 13.89
N MET A 148 -7.61 -6.56 14.18
CA MET A 148 -6.78 -5.84 13.22
C MET A 148 -5.30 -6.10 13.50
N GLY A 149 -4.46 -5.86 12.51
CA GLY A 149 -3.02 -6.05 12.69
C GLY A 149 -2.21 -5.55 11.52
N ILE A 150 -0.90 -5.60 11.68
CA ILE A 150 0.07 -5.42 10.61
C ILE A 150 0.53 -6.79 10.17
N TYR A 151 0.54 -7.03 8.88
CA TYR A 151 0.90 -8.28 8.24
C TYR A 151 2.02 -8.07 7.25
N GLU A 152 2.86 -9.09 7.10
CA GLU A 152 3.91 -9.16 6.09
C GLU A 152 3.51 -10.18 5.03
N ARG A 153 3.76 -9.83 3.77
CA ARG A 153 3.51 -10.67 2.61
C ARG A 153 4.77 -10.79 1.77
N ASP A 154 5.22 -12.00 1.50
CA ASP A 154 6.23 -12.30 0.49
C ASP A 154 5.60 -12.20 -0.91
N LEU A 155 6.09 -11.28 -1.75
CA LEU A 155 5.53 -11.05 -3.09
C LEU A 155 5.88 -12.14 -4.10
N SER A 156 6.90 -12.96 -3.83
CA SER A 156 7.27 -14.08 -4.69
C SER A 156 6.42 -15.33 -4.46
N SER A 157 5.67 -15.38 -3.37
CA SER A 157 4.85 -16.53 -2.98
C SER A 157 3.46 -16.08 -2.52
N PHE A 158 2.69 -16.98 -1.90
CA PHE A 158 1.42 -16.65 -1.27
C PHE A 158 1.53 -16.56 0.27
N GLU A 159 2.76 -16.54 0.80
CA GLU A 159 2.99 -16.52 2.24
C GLU A 159 2.64 -15.17 2.84
N GLU A 160 1.74 -15.17 3.79
CA GLU A 160 1.34 -14.01 4.60
C GLU A 160 1.48 -14.38 6.07
N ARG A 161 2.07 -13.49 6.87
CA ARG A 161 2.18 -13.72 8.33
C ARG A 161 1.85 -12.43 9.11
N PRO A 162 1.19 -12.56 10.28
CA PRO A 162 1.00 -11.43 11.17
C PRO A 162 2.33 -11.00 11.78
N LEU A 163 2.59 -9.69 11.81
CA LEU A 163 3.66 -9.09 12.60
C LEU A 163 3.20 -8.78 14.01
N ILE A 164 2.04 -8.14 14.12
CA ILE A 164 1.41 -7.80 15.39
C ILE A 164 -0.11 -7.65 15.18
N GLU A 165 -0.88 -8.21 16.09
CA GLU A 165 -2.34 -8.11 16.10
C GLU A 165 -2.81 -7.48 17.42
N ASN A 166 -3.90 -6.71 17.36
CA ASN A 166 -4.47 -6.04 18.53
C ASN A 166 -5.01 -7.01 19.59
N THR A 167 -5.16 -8.29 19.25
CA THR A 167 -5.52 -9.35 20.21
C THR A 167 -4.43 -9.60 21.28
N GLN A 168 -3.21 -9.07 21.06
CA GLN A 168 -2.08 -9.18 21.99
C GLN A 168 -2.01 -8.01 23.01
N PHE A 169 -2.78 -6.96 22.77
CA PHE A 169 -2.87 -5.77 23.63
C PHE A 169 -4.22 -5.09 23.36
N GLU A 170 -4.67 -4.28 24.30
CA GLU A 170 -5.89 -3.50 24.13
C GLU A 170 -5.59 -2.21 23.36
N GLY A 171 -6.03 -2.13 22.08
CA GLY A 171 -5.78 -0.94 21.28
C GLY A 171 -5.84 -1.15 19.77
N CYS A 172 -5.56 -0.10 19.04
CA CYS A 172 -5.49 -0.07 17.58
C CYS A 172 -4.04 -0.05 17.13
N VAL A 173 -3.69 -0.83 16.09
CA VAL A 173 -2.39 -0.78 15.41
C VAL A 173 -2.51 0.08 14.16
N ASN A 174 -1.64 1.06 14.00
CA ASN A 174 -1.70 1.99 12.89
C ASN A 174 -0.30 2.49 12.47
N CYS A 175 -0.22 3.19 11.34
CA CYS A 175 0.92 4.00 10.89
C CYS A 175 2.28 3.28 11.03
N HIS A 176 2.45 2.12 10.38
CA HIS A 176 3.77 1.51 10.22
C HIS A 176 4.56 2.25 9.13
N SER A 177 5.88 2.27 9.23
CA SER A 177 6.77 2.85 8.23
C SER A 177 8.18 2.28 8.40
N PHE A 178 8.89 2.14 7.27
CA PHE A 178 10.26 1.63 7.20
C PHE A 178 11.19 2.67 6.59
N ASN A 179 12.44 2.71 7.05
CA ASN A 179 13.44 3.57 6.44
C ASN A 179 13.84 3.04 5.06
N ARG A 180 13.40 3.72 3.98
CA ARG A 180 13.67 3.31 2.58
C ARG A 180 13.34 1.84 2.31
N ALA A 181 12.19 1.39 2.81
CA ALA A 181 11.73 0.00 2.71
C ALA A 181 12.68 -1.04 3.37
N ASP A 182 13.73 -0.61 4.08
CA ASP A 182 14.61 -1.51 4.83
C ASP A 182 13.97 -1.86 6.19
N PRO A 183 13.55 -3.11 6.40
CA PRO A 183 12.82 -3.49 7.61
C PRO A 183 13.67 -3.52 8.88
N LYS A 184 14.98 -3.23 8.81
CA LYS A 184 15.82 -3.09 9.99
C LYS A 184 15.41 -1.90 10.86
N ASP A 185 14.95 -0.81 10.23
CA ASP A 185 14.49 0.41 10.89
C ASP A 185 12.98 0.56 10.68
N MET A 186 12.22 0.46 11.76
CA MET A 186 10.75 0.44 11.72
C MET A 186 10.16 1.38 12.77
N SER A 187 9.13 2.13 12.38
CA SER A 187 8.23 2.87 13.26
C SER A 187 6.83 2.26 13.16
N LEU A 188 6.14 2.14 14.30
CA LEU A 188 4.79 1.61 14.41
C LEU A 188 4.03 2.33 15.52
N HIS A 189 2.81 2.79 15.24
CA HIS A 189 2.01 3.51 16.21
C HIS A 189 0.87 2.65 16.78
N ILE A 190 0.72 2.71 18.12
CA ILE A 190 -0.35 2.06 18.87
C ILE A 190 -1.26 3.14 19.46
N ARG A 191 -2.57 3.00 19.24
CA ARG A 191 -3.62 3.85 19.87
C ARG A 191 -4.37 3.07 20.94
N GLY A 192 -4.97 3.77 21.87
CA GLY A 192 -5.79 3.21 22.95
C GLY A 192 -5.16 3.40 24.33
N PRO A 193 -5.56 2.61 25.32
CA PRO A 193 -5.08 2.77 26.71
C PRO A 193 -3.57 2.67 26.86
N HIS A 194 -2.95 1.87 26.00
CA HIS A 194 -1.49 1.65 25.96
C HIS A 194 -0.81 2.41 24.80
N GLY A 195 -1.38 3.57 24.40
CA GLY A 195 -0.89 4.37 23.28
C GLY A 195 0.62 4.64 23.35
N ALA A 196 1.33 4.33 22.25
CA ALA A 196 2.78 4.51 22.14
C ALA A 196 3.20 4.49 20.67
N THR A 197 4.36 5.07 20.38
CA THR A 197 5.08 4.82 19.14
C THR A 197 6.20 3.84 19.41
N LEU A 198 6.18 2.71 18.70
CA LEU A 198 7.24 1.71 18.76
C LEU A 198 8.29 2.05 17.74
N LEU A 199 9.53 2.14 18.17
CA LEU A 199 10.70 2.28 17.28
C LEU A 199 11.60 1.06 17.42
N ARG A 200 12.06 0.55 16.29
CA ARG A 200 13.10 -0.46 16.20
C ARG A 200 14.19 0.04 15.24
N ARG A 201 15.42 -0.09 15.64
CA ARG A 201 16.60 0.29 14.86
C ARG A 201 17.50 -0.92 14.69
N ASP A 202 18.00 -1.10 13.48
CA ASP A 202 19.03 -2.08 13.14
C ASP A 202 18.71 -3.51 13.61
N TYR A 203 17.44 -3.95 13.42
CA TYR A 203 16.88 -5.22 13.95
C TYR A 203 17.03 -5.37 15.48
N GLY A 204 17.34 -4.33 16.19
CA GLY A 204 17.51 -4.33 17.64
C GLY A 204 16.18 -4.43 18.41
N PRO A 205 16.20 -4.21 19.71
CA PRO A 205 15.02 -4.25 20.55
C PRO A 205 13.98 -3.18 20.17
N VAL A 206 12.71 -3.55 20.29
CA VAL A 206 11.60 -2.60 20.16
C VAL A 206 11.53 -1.72 21.42
N THR A 207 11.52 -0.42 21.24
CA THR A 207 11.35 0.57 22.31
C THR A 207 10.05 1.31 22.16
N ALA A 208 9.25 1.41 23.22
CA ALA A 208 8.01 2.16 23.26
C ALA A 208 8.26 3.61 23.70
N TYR A 209 7.78 4.56 22.90
CA TYR A 209 7.90 5.99 23.15
C TYR A 209 6.54 6.62 23.46
N ASN A 210 6.53 7.52 24.42
CA ASN A 210 5.51 8.55 24.55
C ASN A 210 5.95 9.74 23.70
N THR A 211 5.23 9.98 22.62
CA THR A 211 5.56 11.05 21.66
C THR A 211 4.81 12.35 21.95
N ARG A 212 3.92 12.32 22.97
CA ARG A 212 3.21 13.51 23.42
C ARG A 212 4.13 14.38 24.28
N THR A 213 4.15 15.65 23.96
CA THR A 213 4.85 16.69 24.75
C THR A 213 3.86 17.84 25.02
N ASP A 214 4.26 18.83 25.79
CA ASP A 214 3.48 20.08 25.98
C ASP A 214 3.46 20.98 24.73
N GLN A 215 4.29 20.65 23.71
CA GLN A 215 4.40 21.35 22.45
C GLN A 215 3.68 20.64 21.30
N THR A 216 3.05 19.48 21.51
CA THR A 216 2.37 18.69 20.47
C THR A 216 0.86 18.56 20.76
N LEU A 217 0.03 18.56 19.74
CA LEU A 217 -1.41 18.38 19.86
C LEU A 217 -1.80 17.00 20.43
N GLY A 218 -0.99 15.99 20.19
CA GLY A 218 -1.27 14.62 20.58
C GLY A 218 -0.08 13.70 20.35
N LEU A 219 -0.35 12.40 20.19
CA LEU A 219 0.65 11.42 19.79
C LEU A 219 1.00 11.59 18.32
N CYS A 220 2.25 11.31 17.97
CA CYS A 220 2.76 11.37 16.60
C CYS A 220 2.18 10.25 15.73
N VAL A 221 1.67 10.61 14.56
CA VAL A 221 1.11 9.71 13.54
C VAL A 221 1.72 10.02 12.16
N TYR A 222 1.38 9.21 11.14
CA TYR A 222 1.86 9.37 9.76
C TYR A 222 3.40 9.51 9.65
N PRO A 223 4.17 8.54 10.19
CA PRO A 223 5.63 8.58 10.15
C PRO A 223 6.17 8.50 8.72
N TYR A 224 7.21 9.30 8.44
CA TYR A 224 8.02 9.14 7.23
C TYR A 224 9.50 9.34 7.56
N TRP A 225 10.32 8.35 7.22
CA TRP A 225 11.74 8.37 7.49
C TRP A 225 12.50 9.28 6.53
N HIS A 226 13.41 10.05 7.07
CA HIS A 226 14.41 10.74 6.28
C HIS A 226 15.39 9.71 5.67
N PRO A 227 15.89 9.91 4.44
CA PRO A 227 16.78 8.95 3.76
C PRO A 227 18.01 8.53 4.55
N SER A 228 18.54 9.41 5.42
CA SER A 228 19.68 9.08 6.30
C SER A 228 19.32 8.11 7.45
N GLY A 229 18.03 7.91 7.75
CA GLY A 229 17.57 7.16 8.91
C GLY A 229 17.74 7.88 10.25
N ARG A 230 18.23 9.11 10.26
CA ARG A 230 18.39 9.92 11.47
C ARG A 230 17.10 10.60 11.89
N TYR A 231 16.29 11.06 10.93
CA TYR A 231 15.07 11.81 11.24
C TYR A 231 13.81 11.04 10.83
N ILE A 232 12.74 11.30 11.56
CA ILE A 232 11.39 10.84 11.19
C ILE A 232 10.47 12.05 11.25
N ALA A 233 9.81 12.36 10.14
CA ALA A 233 8.74 13.34 10.11
C ALA A 233 7.44 12.70 10.61
N TYR A 234 6.68 13.45 11.37
CA TYR A 234 5.38 13.05 11.92
C TYR A 234 4.36 14.17 11.78
N SER A 235 3.12 13.79 11.80
CA SER A 235 1.98 14.68 12.04
C SER A 235 1.40 14.41 13.43
N THR A 236 0.82 15.42 14.06
CA THR A 236 -0.07 15.27 15.23
C THR A 236 -1.43 15.82 14.88
N ASN A 237 -2.48 14.98 14.99
CA ASN A 237 -3.79 15.29 14.50
C ASN A 237 -4.84 15.10 15.57
N ILE A 238 -5.82 16.03 15.64
CA ILE A 238 -7.07 15.84 16.36
C ILE A 238 -8.13 15.46 15.33
N THR A 239 -8.29 14.16 15.15
CA THR A 239 -9.09 13.56 14.08
C THR A 239 -10.50 13.23 14.58
N ASN A 240 -11.49 13.50 13.74
CA ASN A 240 -12.90 13.17 13.93
C ASN A 240 -13.41 12.32 12.76
N GLN A 241 -14.51 11.62 13.00
CA GLN A 241 -15.17 10.80 11.98
C GLN A 241 -16.67 11.05 12.00
N LEU A 242 -17.29 10.95 10.84
CA LEU A 242 -18.73 10.95 10.68
C LEU A 242 -19.16 10.04 9.53
N PHE A 243 -20.43 9.72 9.47
CA PHE A 243 -21.03 8.93 8.40
C PHE A 243 -21.88 9.79 7.49
N HIS A 244 -21.74 9.56 6.19
CA HIS A 244 -22.71 10.08 5.22
C HIS A 244 -23.97 9.22 5.23
N SER A 245 -25.13 9.85 5.31
CA SER A 245 -26.43 9.17 5.24
C SER A 245 -26.86 8.87 3.81
N ALA A 246 -26.22 9.48 2.81
CA ALA A 246 -26.50 9.33 1.39
C ALA A 246 -25.22 9.51 0.55
N GLY A 247 -25.25 9.04 -0.70
CA GLY A 247 -24.10 9.13 -1.60
C GLY A 247 -23.23 7.88 -1.62
N ARG A 248 -22.14 7.92 -2.41
CA ARG A 248 -21.17 6.82 -2.54
C ARG A 248 -20.14 6.82 -1.43
N ASN A 249 -19.69 8.01 -0.98
CA ASN A 249 -18.79 8.16 0.15
C ASN A 249 -19.53 7.80 1.44
N ARG A 250 -18.98 6.90 2.24
CA ARG A 250 -19.67 6.35 3.43
C ARG A 250 -19.17 6.94 4.74
N VAL A 251 -17.89 7.18 4.81
CA VAL A 251 -17.20 7.66 6.01
C VAL A 251 -16.40 8.89 5.65
N GLU A 252 -16.47 9.90 6.49
CA GLU A 252 -15.62 11.07 6.41
C GLU A 252 -14.70 11.11 7.62
N VAL A 253 -13.41 11.30 7.36
CA VAL A 253 -12.37 11.46 8.36
C VAL A 253 -11.72 12.82 8.17
N PHE A 254 -11.73 13.64 9.19
CA PHE A 254 -11.26 15.02 9.11
C PHE A 254 -10.57 15.46 10.41
N ASP A 255 -9.67 16.41 10.27
CA ASP A 255 -8.96 16.99 11.41
C ASP A 255 -9.57 18.32 11.84
N THR A 256 -9.61 18.56 13.14
CA THR A 256 -9.94 19.86 13.74
C THR A 256 -8.68 20.63 14.16
N ALA A 257 -7.56 19.96 14.25
CA ALA A 257 -6.22 20.54 14.36
C ALA A 257 -5.19 19.53 13.83
N SER A 258 -4.15 20.01 13.18
CA SER A 258 -3.00 19.18 12.81
C SER A 258 -1.76 20.04 12.62
N ASP A 259 -0.61 19.53 13.14
CA ASP A 259 0.70 20.15 13.10
C ASP A 259 1.73 19.12 12.64
N LEU A 260 2.87 19.60 12.13
CA LEU A 260 4.01 18.76 11.75
C LEU A 260 5.20 18.97 12.67
N GLN A 261 5.96 17.90 12.85
CA GLN A 261 7.24 17.91 13.54
C GLN A 261 8.19 16.87 12.98
N VAL A 262 9.47 17.07 13.21
CA VAL A 262 10.52 16.11 12.87
C VAL A 262 11.19 15.64 14.16
N TYR A 263 11.39 14.33 14.27
CA TYR A 263 12.09 13.73 15.41
C TYR A 263 13.51 13.32 15.00
N ASP A 264 14.53 13.82 15.74
CA ASP A 264 15.91 13.37 15.64
C ASP A 264 16.09 12.12 16.52
N VAL A 265 16.19 10.97 15.89
CA VAL A 265 16.28 9.67 16.57
C VAL A 265 17.59 9.53 17.35
N GLU A 266 18.69 10.13 16.86
CA GLU A 266 20.01 10.04 17.48
C GLU A 266 20.09 10.88 18.76
N ARG A 267 19.49 12.08 18.72
CA ARG A 267 19.48 13.00 19.86
C ARG A 267 18.30 12.84 20.80
N ASN A 268 17.26 12.10 20.37
CA ASN A 268 15.98 11.99 21.05
C ASN A 268 15.30 13.37 21.23
N GLU A 269 15.26 14.16 20.18
CA GLU A 269 14.76 15.54 20.21
C GLU A 269 13.69 15.75 19.11
N LEU A 270 12.60 16.45 19.48
CA LEU A 270 11.65 17.01 18.52
C LEU A 270 12.18 18.33 17.97
N LEU A 271 12.18 18.44 16.66
CA LEU A 271 12.48 19.65 15.90
C LEU A 271 11.15 20.28 15.49
N LEU A 272 10.91 21.49 15.95
CA LEU A 272 9.67 22.24 15.71
C LEU A 272 9.95 23.47 14.85
N SER A 273 8.98 23.86 14.04
CA SER A 273 8.99 25.12 13.29
C SER A 273 7.67 25.84 13.47
N PRO A 274 7.65 27.14 13.77
CA PRO A 274 6.42 27.91 13.82
C PRO A 274 5.64 27.91 12.49
N LEU A 275 6.32 27.67 11.37
CA LEU A 275 5.71 27.58 10.05
C LEU A 275 4.93 26.27 9.85
N LEU A 276 5.24 25.24 10.62
CA LEU A 276 4.63 23.90 10.53
C LEU A 276 3.68 23.60 11.69
N LYS A 277 3.30 24.66 12.43
CA LYS A 277 2.48 24.60 13.64
C LYS A 277 1.64 25.87 13.75
N GLN A 278 0.81 26.12 12.73
CA GLN A 278 0.02 27.34 12.66
C GLN A 278 -1.42 27.09 13.09
N ASP A 279 -1.93 27.83 14.06
CA ASP A 279 -3.33 27.73 14.53
C ASP A 279 -4.36 27.90 13.39
N SER A 280 -4.00 28.61 12.33
CA SER A 280 -4.87 28.94 11.19
C SER A 280 -4.73 27.98 10.00
N VAL A 281 -3.88 26.95 10.09
CA VAL A 281 -3.61 25.99 9.02
C VAL A 281 -3.74 24.57 9.56
N TYR A 282 -4.11 23.64 8.69
CA TYR A 282 -3.98 22.22 8.91
C TYR A 282 -2.76 21.73 8.14
N GLU A 283 -1.76 21.14 8.79
CA GLU A 283 -0.62 20.52 8.16
C GLU A 283 -0.60 19.03 8.47
N THR A 284 -0.50 18.19 7.42
CA THR A 284 -0.54 16.72 7.58
C THR A 284 0.26 15.99 6.49
N TYR A 285 0.48 14.69 6.66
CA TYR A 285 1.17 13.79 5.74
C TYR A 285 2.57 14.26 5.31
N PRO A 286 3.48 14.50 6.26
CA PRO A 286 4.82 14.92 5.92
C PRO A 286 5.63 13.81 5.28
N VAL A 287 6.40 14.12 4.23
CA VAL A 287 7.34 13.21 3.58
C VAL A 287 8.61 13.93 3.17
N PHE A 288 9.78 13.34 3.40
CA PHE A 288 11.03 13.91 2.92
C PHE A 288 11.23 13.64 1.44
N SER A 289 11.87 14.58 0.75
CA SER A 289 12.41 14.37 -0.59
C SER A 289 13.44 13.24 -0.60
N ALA A 290 13.69 12.66 -1.79
CA ALA A 290 14.64 11.56 -1.93
C ALA A 290 16.08 11.91 -1.52
N ASP A 291 16.47 13.18 -1.64
CA ASP A 291 17.76 13.72 -1.18
C ASP A 291 17.74 14.16 0.30
N GLY A 292 16.57 14.21 0.92
CA GLY A 292 16.37 14.62 2.30
C GLY A 292 16.47 16.13 2.56
N CYS A 293 16.61 16.96 1.52
CA CYS A 293 16.79 18.40 1.67
C CYS A 293 15.48 19.19 1.68
N SER A 294 14.34 18.53 1.55
CA SER A 294 13.02 19.15 1.61
C SER A 294 12.03 18.25 2.33
N LEU A 295 11.03 18.88 2.94
CA LEU A 295 9.86 18.22 3.51
C LEU A 295 8.63 18.64 2.72
N TYR A 296 7.97 17.70 2.04
CA TYR A 296 6.66 17.88 1.41
C TYR A 296 5.56 17.54 2.41
N PHE A 297 4.42 18.21 2.30
CA PHE A 297 3.27 17.99 3.16
C PHE A 297 1.99 18.55 2.54
N CYS A 298 0.84 18.12 3.07
CA CYS A 298 -0.45 18.68 2.70
C CYS A 298 -0.85 19.79 3.68
N ALA A 299 -1.32 20.93 3.16
CA ALA A 299 -1.74 22.06 3.97
C ALA A 299 -3.05 22.68 3.49
N ALA A 300 -3.93 23.02 4.45
CA ALA A 300 -5.20 23.72 4.19
C ALA A 300 -5.38 24.87 5.18
N VAL A 301 -5.78 26.05 4.68
CA VAL A 301 -6.13 27.17 5.54
C VAL A 301 -7.48 26.93 6.18
N LYS A 302 -7.57 27.11 7.50
CA LYS A 302 -8.83 27.03 8.25
C LYS A 302 -9.74 28.17 7.84
N SER A 303 -10.75 27.87 7.03
CA SER A 303 -11.78 28.83 6.62
C SER A 303 -13.06 28.61 7.42
N GLY A 304 -13.28 29.44 8.46
CA GLY A 304 -14.51 29.46 9.22
C GLY A 304 -14.60 28.42 10.35
N GLU A 305 -15.69 28.46 11.11
CA GLU A 305 -15.99 27.44 12.13
C GLU A 305 -16.55 26.18 11.46
N TRP A 306 -16.06 25.02 11.87
CA TRP A 306 -16.61 23.73 11.51
C TRP A 306 -18.09 23.63 11.91
N ARG A 307 -18.97 23.56 10.92
CA ARG A 307 -20.39 23.26 11.14
C ARG A 307 -20.70 21.93 10.51
N VAL A 308 -20.56 20.88 11.31
CA VAL A 308 -20.96 19.51 10.95
C VAL A 308 -22.43 19.43 10.48
N GLU A 309 -23.28 20.34 10.98
CA GLU A 309 -24.73 20.37 10.71
C GLU A 309 -25.09 20.89 9.30
N SER A 310 -24.19 21.58 8.60
CA SER A 310 -24.46 22.23 7.30
C SER A 310 -23.95 21.47 6.07
N GLY A 311 -23.26 20.35 6.23
CA GLY A 311 -22.68 19.60 5.10
C GLY A 311 -21.44 20.27 4.45
N GLU A 312 -20.82 21.23 5.16
CA GLU A 312 -19.69 22.04 4.65
C GLU A 312 -18.33 21.32 4.69
N LEU A 313 -18.31 20.00 4.92
CA LEU A 313 -17.06 19.19 4.88
C LEU A 313 -16.38 19.24 3.52
N ASN A 314 -17.13 19.42 2.46
CA ASN A 314 -16.64 19.52 1.08
C ASN A 314 -15.96 20.86 0.76
N THR A 315 -15.76 21.74 1.72
CA THR A 315 -15.05 23.02 1.55
C THR A 315 -13.58 22.96 1.94
N PHE A 316 -13.12 21.83 2.53
CA PHE A 316 -11.71 21.68 2.91
C PHE A 316 -10.89 21.11 1.76
N HIS A 317 -9.99 21.94 1.26
CA HIS A 317 -9.10 21.64 0.15
C HIS A 317 -7.66 21.82 0.61
N TYR A 318 -6.82 20.83 0.35
CA TYR A 318 -5.41 20.81 0.72
C TYR A 318 -4.53 20.98 -0.50
N ASN A 319 -3.57 21.88 -0.40
CA ASN A 319 -2.47 22.00 -1.34
C ASN A 319 -1.33 21.04 -0.99
N LEU A 320 -0.52 20.69 -1.98
CA LEU A 320 0.81 20.12 -1.73
C LEU A 320 1.79 21.25 -1.52
N CYS A 321 2.44 21.27 -0.37
CA CYS A 321 3.42 22.28 0.03
C CYS A 321 4.81 21.67 0.26
N ARG A 322 5.84 22.50 0.27
CA ARG A 322 7.23 22.16 0.55
C ARG A 322 7.87 23.21 1.44
N ILE A 323 8.76 22.74 2.33
CA ILE A 323 9.72 23.58 3.08
C ILE A 323 11.10 22.94 2.97
N ASP A 324 12.16 23.75 2.86
CA ASP A 324 13.52 23.25 2.88
C ASP A 324 13.87 22.68 4.25
N PHE A 325 14.75 21.69 4.27
CA PHE A 325 15.26 21.05 5.48
C PHE A 325 16.77 20.83 5.35
N ASP A 326 17.52 21.30 6.32
CA ASP A 326 18.96 21.02 6.40
C ASP A 326 19.22 19.79 7.29
N PRO A 327 19.56 18.62 6.74
CA PRO A 327 19.78 17.41 7.52
C PRO A 327 21.07 17.45 8.37
N ALA A 328 22.00 18.35 8.11
CA ALA A 328 23.21 18.49 8.89
C ALA A 328 22.92 19.13 10.26
N THR A 329 22.10 20.15 10.25
CA THR A 329 21.73 20.93 11.45
C THR A 329 20.37 20.54 12.03
N GLY A 330 19.48 19.92 11.25
CA GLY A 330 18.09 19.63 11.59
C GLY A 330 17.27 20.93 11.69
N THR A 331 17.46 21.86 10.77
CA THR A 331 16.73 23.12 10.72
C THR A 331 15.85 23.22 9.48
N PHE A 332 14.75 23.93 9.62
CA PHE A 332 13.82 24.18 8.53
C PHE A 332 14.14 25.49 7.83
N GLY A 333 13.78 25.58 6.54
CA GLY A 333 13.81 26.82 5.79
C GLY A 333 12.83 27.86 6.36
N GLU A 334 12.95 29.09 5.87
CA GLU A 334 12.17 30.23 6.33
C GLU A 334 10.87 30.45 5.53
N LYS A 335 10.60 29.62 4.50
CA LYS A 335 9.49 29.80 3.57
C LYS A 335 8.83 28.48 3.21
N ILE A 336 7.50 28.47 3.21
CA ILE A 336 6.69 27.39 2.63
C ILE A 336 6.40 27.76 1.16
N GLU A 337 6.56 26.80 0.27
CA GLU A 337 6.22 26.91 -1.15
C GLU A 337 5.07 25.98 -1.49
N THR A 338 4.10 26.47 -2.25
CA THR A 338 3.04 25.65 -2.84
C THR A 338 3.59 24.94 -4.07
N VAL A 339 3.56 23.61 -4.07
CA VAL A 339 4.04 22.75 -5.16
C VAL A 339 2.88 22.41 -6.11
N VAL A 340 1.72 22.06 -5.55
CA VAL A 340 0.48 21.84 -6.30
C VAL A 340 -0.62 22.67 -5.67
N ASP A 341 -1.14 23.64 -6.41
CA ASP A 341 -2.29 24.47 -6.02
C ASP A 341 -3.59 23.76 -6.41
N ALA A 342 -4.02 22.81 -5.60
CA ALA A 342 -5.28 22.11 -5.78
C ALA A 342 -6.48 22.92 -5.29
N VAL A 343 -6.27 23.80 -4.31
CA VAL A 343 -7.32 24.67 -3.73
C VAL A 343 -7.94 25.56 -4.81
N SER A 344 -7.14 26.16 -5.69
CA SER A 344 -7.64 26.99 -6.80
C SER A 344 -8.50 26.19 -7.80
N GLN A 345 -8.32 24.87 -7.85
CA GLN A 345 -9.05 23.95 -8.72
C GLN A 345 -10.25 23.30 -8.00
N GLN A 346 -10.54 23.69 -6.75
CA GLN A 346 -11.55 23.05 -5.88
C GLN A 346 -11.30 21.55 -5.72
N LYS A 347 -10.02 21.18 -5.60
CA LYS A 347 -9.53 19.81 -5.35
C LYS A 347 -8.68 19.76 -4.10
N SER A 348 -8.33 18.57 -3.67
CA SER A 348 -7.58 18.32 -2.46
C SER A 348 -6.51 17.27 -2.67
N VAL A 349 -5.29 17.55 -2.22
CA VAL A 349 -4.16 16.63 -2.27
C VAL A 349 -4.04 15.87 -0.96
N SER A 350 -3.73 14.58 -1.04
CA SER A 350 -3.39 13.76 0.12
C SER A 350 -2.28 12.74 -0.20
N PHE A 351 -1.63 12.25 0.86
CA PHE A 351 -0.64 11.17 0.81
C PHE A 351 0.48 11.35 -0.24
N PRO A 352 1.23 12.45 -0.26
CA PRO A 352 2.36 12.59 -1.17
C PRO A 352 3.40 11.49 -0.91
N ARG A 353 4.00 10.96 -1.99
CA ARG A 353 5.07 9.95 -1.92
C ARG A 353 6.09 10.20 -3.04
N PRO A 354 7.28 10.70 -2.75
CA PRO A 354 8.35 10.82 -3.72
C PRO A 354 8.92 9.43 -4.06
N SER A 355 9.30 9.23 -5.32
CA SER A 355 10.06 8.06 -5.74
C SER A 355 11.48 8.11 -5.15
N TYR A 356 12.10 6.94 -4.92
CA TYR A 356 13.43 6.85 -4.30
C TYR A 356 14.55 7.47 -5.14
N ASP A 357 14.37 7.53 -6.47
CA ASP A 357 15.29 8.21 -7.41
C ASP A 357 15.08 9.72 -7.45
N GLY A 358 14.06 10.24 -6.76
CA GLY A 358 13.74 11.67 -6.67
C GLY A 358 13.21 12.28 -7.95
N ARG A 359 12.80 11.44 -8.91
CA ARG A 359 12.27 11.93 -10.17
C ARG A 359 10.80 12.27 -10.11
N PHE A 360 10.01 11.43 -9.48
CA PHE A 360 8.56 11.57 -9.41
C PHE A 360 8.08 11.79 -7.99
N LEU A 361 6.92 12.43 -7.88
CA LEU A 361 6.13 12.46 -6.67
C LEU A 361 4.70 12.01 -7.04
N CYS A 362 4.26 10.90 -6.43
CA CYS A 362 2.87 10.45 -6.55
C CYS A 362 2.06 11.01 -5.39
N TYR A 363 0.82 11.45 -5.66
CA TYR A 363 -0.14 11.90 -4.66
C TYR A 363 -1.55 11.49 -5.04
N THR A 364 -2.46 11.47 -4.07
CA THR A 364 -3.89 11.30 -4.35
C THR A 364 -4.55 12.67 -4.49
N LEU A 365 -5.36 12.84 -5.53
CA LEU A 365 -6.21 14.01 -5.76
C LEU A 365 -7.68 13.60 -5.59
N SER A 366 -8.40 14.28 -4.72
CA SER A 366 -9.83 14.10 -4.45
C SER A 366 -10.59 15.41 -4.59
N ASP A 367 -11.92 15.36 -4.51
CA ASP A 367 -12.74 16.58 -4.58
C ASP A 367 -12.53 17.47 -3.37
N TYR A 368 -12.34 16.90 -2.17
CA TYR A 368 -12.15 17.63 -0.93
C TYR A 368 -11.49 16.74 0.14
N GLY A 369 -11.21 17.30 1.32
CA GLY A 369 -10.74 16.58 2.48
C GLY A 369 -9.29 16.09 2.39
N GLN A 370 -8.86 15.34 3.39
CA GLN A 370 -7.49 14.83 3.46
C GLN A 370 -7.41 13.30 3.53
N PHE A 371 -8.49 12.60 3.87
CA PHE A 371 -8.48 11.17 4.09
C PHE A 371 -9.19 10.42 2.95
N SER A 372 -8.56 10.44 1.79
CA SER A 372 -9.12 10.11 0.48
C SER A 372 -9.53 8.65 0.28
N ILE A 373 -9.16 7.72 1.17
CA ILE A 373 -9.48 6.28 0.97
C ILE A 373 -10.97 5.97 0.95
N TRP A 374 -11.82 6.87 1.44
CA TRP A 374 -13.28 6.73 1.41
C TRP A 374 -13.95 7.55 0.30
N HIS A 375 -13.17 8.34 -0.44
CA HIS A 375 -13.65 9.17 -1.53
C HIS A 375 -13.55 8.40 -2.84
N HIS A 376 -14.68 8.02 -3.41
CA HIS A 376 -14.73 7.18 -4.62
C HIS A 376 -14.12 7.87 -5.87
N GLU A 377 -14.04 9.19 -5.86
CA GLU A 377 -13.44 10.02 -6.91
C GLU A 377 -11.95 10.29 -6.71
N ALA A 378 -11.33 9.65 -5.73
CA ALA A 378 -9.92 9.87 -5.40
C ALA A 378 -9.00 9.09 -6.34
N ASP A 379 -8.21 9.82 -7.13
CA ASP A 379 -7.31 9.33 -8.16
C ASP A 379 -5.84 9.56 -7.82
N LEU A 380 -4.97 8.68 -8.32
CA LEU A 380 -3.51 8.87 -8.26
C LEU A 380 -3.04 9.81 -9.36
N TRP A 381 -2.17 10.74 -8.98
CA TRP A 381 -1.53 11.71 -9.85
C TRP A 381 -0.01 11.63 -9.73
N LEU A 382 0.68 11.82 -10.83
CA LEU A 382 2.13 11.77 -10.93
C LEU A 382 2.67 13.15 -11.31
N LEU A 383 3.59 13.67 -10.49
CA LEU A 383 4.31 14.91 -10.70
C LEU A 383 5.76 14.59 -11.08
N ASP A 384 6.28 15.13 -12.21
CA ASP A 384 7.69 15.02 -12.58
C ASP A 384 8.49 16.15 -11.94
N LEU A 385 9.30 15.81 -10.91
CA LEU A 385 10.09 16.79 -10.15
C LEU A 385 11.29 17.39 -10.91
N ARG A 386 11.63 16.88 -12.10
CA ARG A 386 12.70 17.48 -12.91
C ARG A 386 12.28 18.84 -13.48
N SER A 387 10.99 19.04 -13.68
CA SER A 387 10.46 20.32 -14.11
C SER A 387 10.67 21.46 -13.09
N GLU A 388 10.91 21.12 -11.81
CA GLU A 388 11.20 22.10 -10.75
C GLU A 388 12.65 22.65 -10.81
N LYS A 389 13.60 21.89 -11.37
CA LYS A 389 15.04 22.25 -11.38
C LYS A 389 15.47 23.10 -12.58
N GLY A 390 14.57 23.37 -13.52
CA GLY A 390 14.82 24.27 -14.65
C GLY A 390 14.65 25.75 -14.26
N GLU A 391 15.45 26.65 -14.85
CA GLU A 391 15.44 28.12 -14.61
C GLU A 391 14.13 28.85 -14.93
N ALA A 392 13.12 28.17 -15.46
CA ALA A 392 11.78 28.67 -15.63
C ALA A 392 10.89 28.17 -14.50
N LYS A 393 10.52 29.03 -13.56
CA LYS A 393 9.35 28.85 -12.69
C LYS A 393 8.12 28.71 -13.60
N SER A 394 7.87 27.52 -14.07
CA SER A 394 6.65 27.19 -14.78
C SER A 394 5.53 27.17 -13.75
N GLU A 395 4.52 28.01 -13.94
CA GLU A 395 3.28 28.00 -13.16
C GLU A 395 2.49 26.68 -13.34
N ASN A 396 3.00 25.74 -14.17
CA ASN A 396 2.44 24.43 -14.44
C ASN A 396 3.54 23.37 -14.28
N LEU A 397 3.70 22.85 -13.07
CA LEU A 397 4.36 21.57 -12.86
C LEU A 397 3.62 20.51 -13.69
N ASP A 398 4.36 19.61 -14.35
CA ASP A 398 3.80 18.56 -15.21
C ASP A 398 3.18 17.45 -14.36
N ALA A 399 2.03 17.74 -13.77
CA ALA A 399 1.21 16.82 -13.00
C ALA A 399 0.15 16.18 -13.91
N ARG A 400 0.07 14.86 -13.91
CA ARG A 400 -0.86 14.12 -14.76
C ARG A 400 -1.53 12.96 -14.02
N PRO A 401 -2.77 12.60 -14.38
CA PRO A 401 -3.44 11.43 -13.82
C PRO A 401 -2.70 10.15 -14.22
N MET A 402 -2.66 9.18 -13.32
CA MET A 402 -2.09 7.86 -13.57
C MET A 402 -3.15 6.94 -14.19
N GLU A 403 -3.51 7.18 -15.46
CA GLU A 403 -4.64 6.50 -16.14
C GLU A 403 -4.57 4.97 -16.08
N GLY A 404 -3.36 4.37 -16.14
CA GLY A 404 -3.18 2.92 -16.01
C GLY A 404 -3.45 2.40 -14.59
N ALA A 405 -3.37 3.25 -13.57
CA ALA A 405 -3.61 2.93 -12.17
C ALA A 405 -5.04 3.24 -11.73
N ASN A 406 -5.64 4.31 -12.21
CA ASN A 406 -6.93 4.84 -11.77
C ASN A 406 -8.14 4.02 -12.30
N SER A 407 -9.27 4.12 -11.60
CA SER A 407 -10.52 3.41 -11.91
C SER A 407 -11.74 4.28 -11.58
N ASP A 408 -12.93 3.69 -11.58
CA ASP A 408 -14.18 4.35 -11.18
C ASP A 408 -14.40 4.40 -9.66
N ASP A 409 -13.41 3.99 -8.87
CA ASP A 409 -13.46 4.02 -7.40
C ASP A 409 -12.09 4.42 -6.84
N THR A 410 -11.99 4.59 -5.55
CA THR A 410 -10.83 5.12 -4.82
C THR A 410 -9.50 4.43 -5.15
N GLU A 411 -8.46 5.24 -5.39
CA GLU A 411 -7.05 4.89 -5.33
C GLU A 411 -6.33 5.76 -4.31
N SER A 412 -5.72 5.13 -3.29
CA SER A 412 -5.01 5.85 -2.22
C SER A 412 -3.97 4.98 -1.52
N PHE A 413 -3.32 5.50 -0.48
CA PHE A 413 -2.31 4.78 0.31
C PHE A 413 -1.21 4.14 -0.55
N HIS A 414 -0.73 4.87 -1.54
CA HIS A 414 0.28 4.40 -2.47
C HIS A 414 1.70 4.48 -1.89
N ASN A 415 2.59 3.62 -2.38
CA ASN A 415 4.01 3.65 -2.06
C ASN A 415 4.87 3.10 -3.20
N TRP A 416 6.15 3.53 -3.28
CA TRP A 416 7.09 3.14 -4.30
C TRP A 416 7.96 1.96 -3.88
N SER A 417 8.27 1.07 -4.84
CA SER A 417 9.39 0.13 -4.71
C SER A 417 10.72 0.86 -4.70
N THR A 418 11.74 0.24 -4.11
CA THR A 418 13.06 0.88 -3.94
C THR A 418 13.75 1.22 -5.25
N ASN A 419 13.44 0.53 -6.34
CA ASN A 419 13.93 0.85 -7.69
C ASN A 419 13.12 1.95 -8.39
N SER A 420 12.08 2.51 -7.75
CA SER A 420 11.21 3.55 -8.32
C SER A 420 10.50 3.15 -9.62
N ARG A 421 10.25 1.85 -9.83
CA ARG A 421 9.60 1.33 -11.03
C ARG A 421 8.24 0.70 -10.76
N TRP A 422 7.96 0.33 -9.52
CA TRP A 422 6.69 -0.23 -9.11
C TRP A 422 6.01 0.67 -8.09
N LEU A 423 4.72 0.84 -8.27
CA LEU A 423 3.85 1.48 -7.29
C LEU A 423 2.86 0.43 -6.78
N VAL A 424 2.69 0.37 -5.45
CA VAL A 424 1.59 -0.34 -4.80
C VAL A 424 0.61 0.68 -4.24
N PHE A 425 -0.67 0.37 -4.29
CA PHE A 425 -1.72 1.24 -3.74
C PHE A 425 -2.94 0.43 -3.31
N SER A 426 -3.77 1.01 -2.46
CA SER A 426 -5.06 0.46 -2.04
C SER A 426 -6.18 1.00 -2.93
N SER A 427 -7.02 0.11 -3.47
CA SER A 427 -8.17 0.48 -4.28
C SER A 427 -9.43 -0.26 -3.84
N ARG A 428 -10.60 0.39 -4.00
CA ARG A 428 -11.93 -0.18 -3.74
C ARG A 428 -12.63 -0.70 -5.00
N ARG A 429 -11.99 -0.62 -6.16
CA ARG A 429 -12.55 -0.96 -7.48
C ARG A 429 -13.16 -2.35 -7.58
N ASP A 430 -12.79 -3.28 -6.70
CA ASP A 430 -13.27 -4.67 -6.73
C ASP A 430 -14.74 -4.79 -6.31
N ASP A 431 -15.12 -4.16 -5.21
CA ASP A 431 -16.46 -4.28 -4.63
C ASP A 431 -17.03 -2.98 -4.01
N GLY A 432 -16.30 -1.89 -4.07
CA GLY A 432 -16.67 -0.58 -3.51
C GLY A 432 -16.67 -0.51 -1.97
N LEU A 433 -16.24 -1.58 -1.29
CA LEU A 433 -16.23 -1.66 0.17
C LEU A 433 -14.86 -1.98 0.75
N PHE A 434 -14.24 -3.08 0.31
CA PHE A 434 -12.95 -3.51 0.80
C PHE A 434 -11.83 -2.94 -0.07
N THR A 435 -10.83 -2.36 0.55
CA THR A 435 -9.60 -2.02 -0.17
C THR A 435 -8.79 -3.27 -0.46
N ARG A 436 -8.26 -3.37 -1.69
CA ARG A 436 -7.34 -4.42 -2.14
C ARG A 436 -6.03 -3.79 -2.61
N PRO A 437 -4.87 -4.46 -2.44
CA PRO A 437 -3.61 -3.98 -2.98
C PRO A 437 -3.55 -4.19 -4.49
N TYR A 438 -3.20 -3.13 -5.20
CA TYR A 438 -2.93 -3.14 -6.64
C TYR A 438 -1.53 -2.65 -6.92
N PHE A 439 -0.96 -3.10 -8.02
CA PHE A 439 0.37 -2.70 -8.49
C PHE A 439 0.29 -2.17 -9.90
N CYS A 440 1.15 -1.21 -10.23
CA CYS A 440 1.40 -0.81 -11.61
C CYS A 440 2.91 -0.55 -11.80
N HIS A 441 3.39 -0.75 -13.03
CA HIS A 441 4.73 -0.37 -13.42
C HIS A 441 4.74 1.07 -13.91
N VAL A 442 5.77 1.82 -13.53
CA VAL A 442 6.02 3.19 -13.97
C VAL A 442 7.40 3.23 -14.61
N ASP A 443 7.46 3.52 -15.90
CA ASP A 443 8.73 3.57 -16.62
C ASP A 443 9.53 4.85 -16.35
N GLN A 444 10.69 4.98 -16.99
CA GLN A 444 11.53 6.15 -16.83
C GLN A 444 10.91 7.45 -17.38
N GLU A 445 9.99 7.38 -18.28
CA GLU A 445 9.24 8.49 -18.86
C GLU A 445 7.97 8.82 -18.03
N GLY A 446 7.67 8.01 -17.01
CA GLY A 446 6.49 8.12 -16.15
C GLY A 446 5.23 7.57 -16.82
N ASN A 447 5.34 6.70 -17.84
CA ASN A 447 4.19 5.99 -18.36
C ASN A 447 3.78 4.89 -17.37
N VAL A 448 2.47 4.78 -17.15
CA VAL A 448 1.89 3.89 -16.16
C VAL A 448 1.18 2.74 -16.87
N THR A 449 1.53 1.50 -16.51
CA THR A 449 0.86 0.31 -17.07
C THR A 449 -0.45 0.03 -16.36
N LYS A 450 -1.30 -0.80 -16.97
CA LYS A 450 -2.53 -1.29 -16.35
C LYS A 450 -2.24 -1.92 -14.98
N ALA A 451 -2.98 -1.49 -13.96
CA ALA A 451 -2.85 -2.03 -12.62
C ALA A 451 -3.37 -3.47 -12.51
N PHE A 452 -2.72 -4.27 -11.65
CA PHE A 452 -3.14 -5.62 -11.33
C PHE A 452 -3.24 -5.84 -9.82
N MET A 453 -4.21 -6.63 -9.40
CA MET A 453 -4.45 -6.98 -7.99
C MET A 453 -3.36 -7.92 -7.46
N LEU A 454 -3.02 -7.80 -6.17
CA LEU A 454 -2.08 -8.69 -5.48
C LEU A 454 -2.45 -10.17 -5.73
N PRO A 455 -1.54 -10.97 -6.33
CA PRO A 455 -1.81 -12.36 -6.66
C PRO A 455 -2.12 -13.22 -5.43
N GLN A 456 -3.11 -14.10 -5.56
CA GLN A 456 -3.50 -15.07 -4.54
C GLN A 456 -3.80 -16.42 -5.18
N ARG A 457 -3.61 -17.51 -4.44
CA ARG A 457 -4.10 -18.82 -4.84
C ARG A 457 -5.63 -18.82 -4.71
N ASN A 458 -6.36 -19.31 -5.72
CA ASN A 458 -7.82 -19.21 -5.81
C ASN A 458 -8.33 -17.84 -5.34
N PRO A 459 -8.08 -16.75 -6.10
CA PRO A 459 -8.25 -15.39 -5.60
C PRO A 459 -9.69 -15.05 -5.24
N ARG A 460 -10.70 -15.62 -5.94
CA ARG A 460 -12.10 -15.42 -5.58
C ARG A 460 -12.40 -15.92 -4.17
N HIS A 461 -11.98 -17.14 -3.87
CA HIS A 461 -12.16 -17.71 -2.54
C HIS A 461 -11.43 -16.88 -1.48
N PHE A 462 -10.18 -16.54 -1.75
CA PHE A 462 -9.35 -15.75 -0.83
C PHE A 462 -9.98 -14.39 -0.49
N TYR A 463 -10.35 -13.60 -1.50
CA TYR A 463 -10.84 -12.23 -1.28
C TYR A 463 -12.27 -12.21 -0.75
N ARG A 464 -13.14 -13.15 -1.15
CA ARG A 464 -14.50 -13.26 -0.60
C ARG A 464 -14.55 -13.76 0.84
N ALA A 465 -13.64 -14.64 1.23
CA ALA A 465 -13.57 -15.13 2.60
C ALA A 465 -12.93 -14.11 3.57
N ARG A 466 -12.19 -13.13 3.03
CA ARG A 466 -11.47 -12.14 3.82
C ARG A 466 -12.29 -10.85 3.94
N PHE A 467 -13.04 -10.72 5.03
CA PHE A 467 -13.83 -9.54 5.36
C PHE A 467 -12.98 -8.41 5.97
N MET A 468 -11.83 -8.12 5.37
CA MET A 468 -10.89 -7.10 5.83
C MET A 468 -10.36 -6.28 4.64
N SER A 469 -10.15 -5.00 4.89
CA SER A 469 -9.48 -4.07 3.99
C SER A 469 -7.96 -4.12 4.19
N PHE A 470 -7.22 -4.01 3.09
CA PHE A 470 -5.77 -3.85 3.06
C PHE A 470 -5.44 -2.36 2.98
N ASN A 471 -4.90 -1.80 4.04
CA ASN A 471 -4.60 -0.37 4.12
C ASN A 471 -3.10 -0.13 4.27
N VAL A 472 -2.65 0.98 3.70
CA VAL A 472 -1.28 1.47 3.80
C VAL A 472 -0.25 0.37 3.45
N PRO A 473 -0.31 -0.18 2.21
CA PRO A 473 0.71 -1.13 1.78
C PRO A 473 2.06 -0.42 1.66
N ASP A 474 3.08 -0.98 2.30
CA ASP A 474 4.44 -0.45 2.32
C ASP A 474 5.42 -1.54 1.86
N PHE A 475 6.29 -1.22 0.91
CA PHE A 475 7.29 -2.18 0.45
C PHE A 475 8.33 -2.46 1.51
N ILE A 476 8.86 -3.69 1.50
CA ILE A 476 10.00 -4.11 2.30
C ILE A 476 10.99 -4.89 1.43
N THR A 477 12.28 -4.65 1.66
CA THR A 477 13.37 -5.26 0.89
C THR A 477 13.78 -6.63 1.39
N ALA A 478 13.35 -7.03 2.59
CA ALA A 478 13.66 -8.31 3.23
C ALA A 478 12.61 -8.65 4.30
N PRO A 479 12.57 -9.90 4.82
CA PRO A 479 11.72 -10.25 5.95
C PRO A 479 11.96 -9.36 7.16
N THR A 480 10.88 -8.90 7.80
CA THR A 480 10.96 -7.95 8.92
C THR A 480 11.62 -8.52 10.16
N ARG A 481 11.61 -9.83 10.34
CA ARG A 481 12.12 -10.50 11.56
C ARG A 481 11.56 -9.86 12.85
N PHE A 482 10.29 -9.47 12.81
CA PHE A 482 9.66 -8.77 13.93
C PHE A 482 9.23 -9.76 15.01
N ASP A 483 9.57 -9.45 16.26
CA ASP A 483 9.15 -10.25 17.44
C ASP A 483 7.93 -9.59 18.10
N SER A 484 6.74 -10.13 17.82
CA SER A 484 5.48 -9.63 18.36
C SER A 484 5.39 -9.74 19.89
N ARG A 485 6.07 -10.70 20.51
CA ARG A 485 6.08 -10.87 21.98
C ARG A 485 6.87 -9.75 22.64
N GLN A 486 8.02 -9.40 22.05
CA GLN A 486 8.83 -8.29 22.52
C GLN A 486 8.06 -6.96 22.37
N ALA A 487 7.40 -6.76 21.25
CA ALA A 487 6.56 -5.60 21.01
C ALA A 487 5.39 -5.51 22.01
N SER A 488 4.66 -6.61 22.22
CA SER A 488 3.56 -6.66 23.20
C SER A 488 4.05 -6.37 24.62
N LYS A 489 5.22 -6.89 24.99
CA LYS A 489 5.84 -6.55 26.28
C LYS A 489 6.13 -5.06 26.40
N ALA A 490 6.74 -4.47 25.37
CA ALA A 490 7.04 -3.04 25.35
C ALA A 490 5.77 -2.16 25.41
N ILE A 491 4.67 -2.59 24.77
CA ILE A 491 3.37 -1.89 24.80
C ILE A 491 2.75 -1.96 26.20
N ASN A 492 2.82 -3.10 26.88
CA ASN A 492 2.20 -3.32 28.19
C ASN A 492 3.10 -2.87 29.35
N ASP A 493 4.35 -2.53 29.09
CA ASP A 493 5.25 -1.95 30.11
C ASP A 493 4.73 -0.56 30.50
N ALA A 494 4.75 -0.26 31.80
CA ALA A 494 4.40 1.06 32.32
C ALA A 494 5.44 2.14 31.92
N TYR A 495 6.67 1.73 31.62
CA TYR A 495 7.74 2.66 31.23
C TYR A 495 7.64 3.00 29.75
N ARG A 496 7.65 4.29 29.44
CA ARG A 496 7.78 4.85 28.08
C ARG A 496 8.97 5.80 28.06
N LYS A 497 9.78 5.71 27.03
CA LYS A 497 10.76 6.74 26.76
C LYS A 497 10.03 7.97 26.21
N ASN A 498 10.23 9.13 26.82
CA ASN A 498 9.64 10.36 26.31
C ASN A 498 10.46 10.93 25.16
N PHE A 499 9.80 11.55 24.18
CA PHE A 499 10.47 12.45 23.26
C PHE A 499 10.96 13.69 24.03
N GLY A 500 12.20 14.08 23.80
CA GLY A 500 12.74 15.33 24.28
C GLY A 500 12.36 16.49 23.37
N LEU A 501 12.44 17.70 23.87
CA LEU A 501 12.37 18.92 23.08
C LEU A 501 13.79 19.44 22.86
N ARG A 502 14.06 20.00 21.68
CA ARG A 502 15.29 20.72 21.45
C ARG A 502 15.30 21.95 22.38
N GLU A 503 16.33 22.08 23.19
CA GLU A 503 16.53 23.32 23.95
C GLU A 503 16.76 24.47 22.96
N GLU A 504 15.96 25.54 23.07
CA GLU A 504 16.23 26.75 22.31
C GLU A 504 17.57 27.28 22.73
N THR A 505 18.57 27.15 21.87
CA THR A 505 19.81 27.90 22.05
C THR A 505 19.47 29.37 21.86
N THR A 506 19.28 30.08 22.96
CA THR A 506 19.19 31.54 22.92
C THR A 506 20.48 32.07 22.27
N PRO A 507 20.35 32.93 21.23
CA PRO A 507 21.50 33.44 20.50
C PRO A 507 22.44 34.26 21.34
#